data_6feeb123c562864211b8e6c400132896
#
_entry.id   6feeb123c562864211b8e6c400132896
#
_cell.length_a   1.000
_cell.length_b   1.000
_cell.length_c   1.000
_cell.angle_alpha   90.00
_cell.angle_beta   90.00
_cell.angle_gamma   90.00
#
_symmetry.space_group_name_H-M   'P 1'
#
loop_
_entity.id
_entity.type
_entity.pdbx_description
1 polymer ?
#
loop_
_entity_poly.entity_id
_entity_poly.type
_entity_poly.pdbx_seq_one_letter_code
_entity_poly.pdbx_strand_id
1 'polypeptide(L)'
;MALDGVDIEIGAGEVVALLGPSGSGKSTLLHCLAGILRPDSGQVHYRGVRVDDRSEEERSRLRRAEFGFVFQFGSLVPELTATENVALPLRLGGAAKRPAEARARQWLERLGVADVAGKHPGEMSGGQGQRVAVARALVAGPRVVFADEPTGALDTLNGELVMDELMGAVRAEGAAILLVTHEARIAAYADRVVGLCDGGIPAPAGAW
;
A
#
# COMPACT_ATOMS: atom_id res chain seq x y z
N MET A 1 12.28 11.73 18.01
CA MET A 1 12.28 10.31 17.63
C MET A 1 10.96 10.07 16.91
N ALA A 2 10.95 9.39 15.77
CA ALA A 2 9.69 9.21 14.99
C ALA A 2 8.85 8.03 15.48
N LEU A 3 9.50 7.02 16.08
CA LEU A 3 8.87 5.84 16.67
C LEU A 3 9.53 5.53 18.02
N ASP A 4 8.75 5.10 18.99
CA ASP A 4 9.21 4.74 20.33
C ASP A 4 8.50 3.49 20.84
N GLY A 5 9.19 2.33 20.81
CA GLY A 5 8.71 1.08 21.38
C GLY A 5 7.42 0.56 20.74
N VAL A 6 7.34 0.57 19.40
CA VAL A 6 6.14 0.09 18.69
C VAL A 6 6.25 -1.39 18.41
N ASP A 7 5.31 -2.17 18.96
CA ASP A 7 5.10 -3.58 18.62
C ASP A 7 3.77 -3.73 17.85
N ILE A 8 3.84 -4.30 16.64
CA ILE A 8 2.68 -4.57 15.79
C ILE A 8 2.86 -5.86 15.03
N GLU A 9 1.80 -6.62 14.92
CA GLU A 9 1.71 -7.84 14.10
C GLU A 9 0.57 -7.70 13.10
N ILE A 10 0.75 -8.22 11.89
CA ILE A 10 -0.28 -8.26 10.83
C ILE A 10 -0.41 -9.69 10.36
N GLY A 11 -1.59 -10.27 10.53
CA GLY A 11 -1.91 -11.62 10.12
C GLY A 11 -2.04 -11.76 8.60
N ALA A 12 -1.91 -12.99 8.08
CA ALA A 12 -2.14 -13.26 6.67
C ALA A 12 -3.61 -12.98 6.31
N GLY A 13 -3.82 -12.15 5.26
CA GLY A 13 -5.16 -11.73 4.83
C GLY A 13 -5.85 -10.72 5.75
N GLU A 14 -5.19 -10.28 6.83
CA GLU A 14 -5.74 -9.30 7.77
C GLU A 14 -5.67 -7.88 7.19
N VAL A 15 -6.72 -7.10 7.42
CA VAL A 15 -6.77 -5.67 7.14
C VAL A 15 -6.54 -4.91 8.45
N VAL A 16 -5.38 -4.28 8.59
CA VAL A 16 -5.04 -3.47 9.79
C VAL A 16 -4.99 -2.00 9.40
N ALA A 17 -5.75 -1.16 10.10
CA ALA A 17 -5.66 0.29 9.99
C ALA A 17 -4.74 0.85 11.07
N LEU A 18 -3.78 1.69 10.66
CA LEU A 18 -2.96 2.51 11.54
C LEU A 18 -3.53 3.92 11.56
N LEU A 19 -4.22 4.28 12.64
CA LEU A 19 -4.92 5.55 12.82
C LEU A 19 -4.12 6.48 13.75
N GLY A 20 -4.03 7.74 13.41
CA GLY A 20 -3.40 8.74 14.28
C GLY A 20 -3.25 10.10 13.61
N PRO A 21 -2.94 11.15 14.37
CA PRO A 21 -2.77 12.49 13.83
C PRO A 21 -1.59 12.59 12.86
N SER A 22 -1.56 13.66 12.07
CA SER A 22 -0.40 13.95 11.21
C SER A 22 0.86 14.10 12.08
N GLY A 23 1.99 13.55 11.61
CA GLY A 23 3.25 13.59 12.35
C GLY A 23 3.41 12.53 13.45
N SER A 24 2.43 11.67 13.72
CA SER A 24 2.52 10.63 14.77
C SER A 24 3.47 9.47 14.47
N GLY A 25 4.10 9.43 13.29
CA GLY A 25 5.05 8.36 12.92
C GLY A 25 4.48 7.26 12.01
N LYS A 26 3.22 7.35 11.56
CA LYS A 26 2.54 6.30 10.75
C LYS A 26 3.29 5.90 9.48
N SER A 27 3.65 6.89 8.65
CA SER A 27 4.39 6.62 7.41
C SER A 27 5.80 6.10 7.69
N THR A 28 6.43 6.53 8.80
CA THR A 28 7.73 5.99 9.24
C THR A 28 7.60 4.52 9.61
N LEU A 29 6.57 4.15 10.37
CA LEU A 29 6.31 2.75 10.74
C LEU A 29 6.04 1.91 9.48
N LEU A 30 5.17 2.39 8.58
CA LEU A 30 4.91 1.73 7.30
C LEU A 30 6.21 1.50 6.53
N HIS A 31 7.08 2.50 6.41
CA HIS A 31 8.35 2.39 5.69
C HIS A 31 9.33 1.42 6.37
N CYS A 32 9.34 1.33 7.70
CA CYS A 32 10.13 0.32 8.41
C CYS A 32 9.61 -1.09 8.13
N LEU A 33 8.29 -1.31 8.27
CA LEU A 33 7.65 -2.61 8.01
C LEU A 33 7.83 -3.06 6.56
N ALA A 34 7.76 -2.12 5.61
CA ALA A 34 8.00 -2.38 4.19
C ALA A 34 9.48 -2.58 3.84
N GLY A 35 10.39 -2.48 4.80
CA GLY A 35 11.83 -2.60 4.58
C GLY A 35 12.42 -1.48 3.71
N ILE A 36 11.76 -0.32 3.64
CA ILE A 36 12.28 0.89 2.97
C ILE A 36 13.26 1.58 3.90
N LEU A 37 12.85 1.81 5.16
CA LEU A 37 13.71 2.35 6.21
C LEU A 37 14.20 1.22 7.12
N ARG A 38 15.40 1.40 7.67
CA ARG A 38 15.89 0.58 8.77
C ARG A 38 15.55 1.28 10.08
N PRO A 39 14.94 0.59 11.06
CA PRO A 39 14.78 1.16 12.39
C PRO A 39 16.16 1.29 13.07
N ASP A 40 16.32 2.32 13.91
CA ASP A 40 17.55 2.52 14.71
C ASP A 40 17.71 1.40 15.77
N SER A 41 16.58 0.86 16.25
CA SER A 41 16.51 -0.26 17.19
C SER A 41 15.23 -1.07 16.94
N GLY A 42 15.18 -2.29 17.50
CA GLY A 42 14.09 -3.24 17.26
C GLY A 42 14.34 -4.12 16.05
N GLN A 43 13.32 -4.85 15.63
CA GLN A 43 13.39 -5.85 14.55
C GLN A 43 12.12 -5.86 13.73
N VAL A 44 12.27 -6.09 12.43
CA VAL A 44 11.14 -6.30 11.51
C VAL A 44 11.22 -7.71 10.96
N HIS A 45 10.14 -8.48 11.11
CA HIS A 45 10.06 -9.84 10.60
C HIS A 45 8.97 -9.97 9.53
N TYR A 46 9.25 -10.68 8.48
CA TYR A 46 8.28 -11.09 7.47
C TYR A 46 8.28 -12.62 7.35
N ARG A 47 7.14 -13.27 7.63
CA ARG A 47 6.99 -14.73 7.63
C ARG A 47 8.07 -15.45 8.48
N GLY A 48 8.33 -14.91 9.67
CA GLY A 48 9.33 -15.46 10.61
C GLY A 48 10.78 -15.15 10.25
N VAL A 49 11.04 -14.44 9.17
CA VAL A 49 12.40 -14.09 8.74
C VAL A 49 12.66 -12.62 8.98
N ARG A 50 13.77 -12.31 9.65
CA ARG A 50 14.20 -10.93 9.91
C ARG A 50 14.54 -10.20 8.59
N VAL A 51 14.04 -8.96 8.43
CA VAL A 51 14.14 -8.18 7.19
C VAL A 51 15.04 -6.95 7.35
N ASP A 52 15.03 -6.31 8.52
CA ASP A 52 15.74 -5.05 8.76
C ASP A 52 17.28 -5.21 8.71
N ASP A 53 17.81 -6.39 8.98
CA ASP A 53 19.26 -6.69 8.93
C ASP A 53 19.75 -7.06 7.52
N ARG A 54 18.83 -7.27 6.56
CA ARG A 54 19.18 -7.64 5.17
C ARG A 54 19.81 -6.50 4.40
N SER A 55 20.55 -6.86 3.35
CA SER A 55 21.07 -5.89 2.38
C SER A 55 19.93 -5.16 1.65
N GLU A 56 20.20 -3.97 1.11
CA GLU A 56 19.20 -3.23 0.32
C GLU A 56 18.74 -4.01 -0.91
N GLU A 57 19.62 -4.77 -1.53
CA GLU A 57 19.28 -5.61 -2.67
C GLU A 57 18.25 -6.69 -2.29
N GLU A 58 18.44 -7.37 -1.16
CA GLU A 58 17.52 -8.40 -0.66
C GLU A 58 16.16 -7.80 -0.26
N ARG A 59 16.16 -6.65 0.44
CA ARG A 59 14.94 -5.92 0.78
C ARG A 59 14.21 -5.44 -0.46
N SER A 60 14.93 -4.91 -1.44
CA SER A 60 14.36 -4.48 -2.72
C SER A 60 13.76 -5.66 -3.51
N ARG A 61 14.41 -6.83 -3.47
CA ARG A 61 13.86 -8.05 -4.07
C ARG A 61 12.57 -8.49 -3.37
N LEU A 62 12.54 -8.45 -2.03
CA LEU A 62 11.36 -8.77 -1.24
C LEU A 62 10.19 -7.82 -1.58
N ARG A 63 10.44 -6.51 -1.62
CA ARG A 63 9.43 -5.51 -1.99
C ARG A 63 8.83 -5.80 -3.37
N ARG A 64 9.66 -6.11 -4.35
CA ARG A 64 9.17 -6.42 -5.71
C ARG A 64 8.36 -7.71 -5.80
N ALA A 65 8.69 -8.71 -5.00
CA ALA A 65 8.09 -10.04 -5.08
C ALA A 65 6.81 -10.17 -4.23
N GLU A 66 6.78 -9.52 -3.06
CA GLU A 66 5.80 -9.83 -2.01
C GLU A 66 4.94 -8.62 -1.61
N PHE A 67 5.37 -7.36 -1.94
CA PHE A 67 4.72 -6.15 -1.44
C PHE A 67 4.12 -5.30 -2.55
N GLY A 68 2.92 -4.77 -2.30
CA GLY A 68 2.28 -3.74 -3.11
C GLY A 68 2.25 -2.40 -2.36
N PHE A 69 2.26 -1.29 -3.10
CA PHE A 69 2.27 0.05 -2.52
C PHE A 69 1.21 0.94 -3.16
N VAL A 70 0.37 1.55 -2.32
CA VAL A 70 -0.58 2.60 -2.70
C VAL A 70 -0.27 3.84 -1.87
N PHE A 71 0.00 4.97 -2.51
CA PHE A 71 0.33 6.25 -1.86
C PHE A 71 -0.76 7.30 -2.13
N GLN A 72 -0.82 8.32 -1.29
CA GLN A 72 -1.81 9.39 -1.30
C GLN A 72 -2.02 10.06 -2.68
N PHE A 73 -0.94 10.28 -3.44
CA PHE A 73 -1.01 10.91 -4.77
C PHE A 73 -0.80 9.89 -5.91
N GLY A 74 -1.07 8.60 -5.66
CA GLY A 74 -0.83 7.52 -6.62
C GLY A 74 0.65 7.29 -6.91
N SER A 75 1.49 8.31 -6.86
CA SER A 75 2.93 8.27 -7.17
C SER A 75 3.23 7.52 -8.48
N LEU A 76 2.41 7.78 -9.51
CA LEU A 76 2.61 7.23 -10.84
C LEU A 76 3.83 7.90 -11.49
N VAL A 77 4.53 7.16 -12.33
CA VAL A 77 5.65 7.69 -13.13
C VAL A 77 5.07 8.53 -14.26
N PRO A 78 5.33 9.86 -14.31
CA PRO A 78 4.66 10.76 -15.25
C PRO A 78 4.93 10.44 -16.72
N GLU A 79 6.10 9.88 -17.02
CA GLU A 79 6.57 9.55 -18.38
C GLU A 79 5.98 8.24 -18.91
N LEU A 80 5.28 7.47 -18.06
CA LEU A 80 4.67 6.20 -18.43
C LEU A 80 3.16 6.34 -18.56
N THR A 81 2.57 5.64 -19.52
CA THR A 81 1.11 5.47 -19.62
C THR A 81 0.55 4.69 -18.43
N ALA A 82 -0.78 4.68 -18.23
CA ALA A 82 -1.43 3.87 -17.21
C ALA A 82 -1.04 2.40 -17.33
N THR A 83 -1.10 1.83 -18.54
CA THR A 83 -0.69 0.44 -18.78
C THR A 83 0.76 0.18 -18.38
N GLU A 84 1.68 1.08 -18.72
CA GLU A 84 3.10 0.93 -18.41
C GLU A 84 3.37 1.10 -16.91
N ASN A 85 2.70 2.04 -16.24
CA ASN A 85 2.75 2.20 -14.78
C ASN A 85 2.31 0.91 -14.07
N VAL A 86 1.19 0.33 -14.48
CA VAL A 86 0.69 -0.92 -13.88
C VAL A 86 1.60 -2.10 -14.21
N ALA A 87 2.17 -2.16 -15.42
CA ALA A 87 3.10 -3.23 -15.81
C ALA A 87 4.48 -3.13 -15.13
N LEU A 88 4.84 -1.97 -14.58
CA LEU A 88 6.17 -1.68 -14.06
C LEU A 88 6.69 -2.70 -13.02
N PRO A 89 5.93 -3.10 -11.99
CA PRO A 89 6.39 -4.10 -11.02
C PRO A 89 6.74 -5.44 -11.67
N LEU A 90 5.95 -5.90 -12.64
CA LEU A 90 6.21 -7.12 -13.38
C LEU A 90 7.47 -7.00 -14.25
N ARG A 91 7.67 -5.86 -14.89
CA ARG A 91 8.86 -5.56 -15.71
C ARG A 91 10.13 -5.54 -14.86
N LEU A 92 10.08 -4.92 -13.68
CA LEU A 92 11.18 -4.92 -12.71
C LEU A 92 11.44 -6.32 -12.13
N GLY A 93 10.42 -7.18 -12.10
CA GLY A 93 10.51 -8.60 -11.76
C GLY A 93 11.05 -9.48 -12.89
N GLY A 94 11.37 -8.91 -14.07
CA GLY A 94 11.94 -9.65 -15.21
C GLY A 94 10.91 -10.18 -16.23
N ALA A 95 9.61 -9.88 -16.06
CA ALA A 95 8.60 -10.29 -17.04
C ALA A 95 8.81 -9.60 -18.40
N ALA A 96 8.53 -10.29 -19.51
CA ALA A 96 8.57 -9.71 -20.84
C ALA A 96 7.49 -8.62 -21.02
N LYS A 97 7.75 -7.62 -21.90
CA LYS A 97 6.87 -6.45 -22.08
C LYS A 97 5.42 -6.84 -22.37
N ARG A 98 5.19 -7.65 -23.41
CA ARG A 98 3.83 -8.03 -23.86
C ARG A 98 3.00 -8.74 -22.79
N PRO A 99 3.49 -9.79 -22.09
CA PRO A 99 2.74 -10.40 -20.99
C PRO A 99 2.45 -9.45 -19.82
N ALA A 100 3.42 -8.60 -19.44
CA ALA A 100 3.23 -7.62 -18.38
C ALA A 100 2.14 -6.60 -18.71
N GLU A 101 2.15 -6.05 -19.93
CA GLU A 101 1.11 -5.12 -20.39
C GLU A 101 -0.27 -5.78 -20.53
N ALA A 102 -0.32 -7.04 -20.97
CA ALA A 102 -1.59 -7.77 -21.05
C ALA A 102 -2.22 -7.93 -19.68
N ARG A 103 -1.42 -8.32 -18.66
CA ARG A 103 -1.89 -8.40 -17.26
C ARG A 103 -2.25 -7.03 -16.70
N ALA A 104 -1.51 -5.99 -17.03
CA ALA A 104 -1.81 -4.62 -16.63
C ALA A 104 -3.19 -4.17 -17.14
N ARG A 105 -3.51 -4.44 -18.43
CA ARG A 105 -4.82 -4.11 -19.00
C ARG A 105 -5.97 -4.84 -18.31
N GLN A 106 -5.79 -6.11 -17.96
CA GLN A 106 -6.80 -6.87 -17.18
C GLN A 106 -7.09 -6.20 -15.83
N TRP A 107 -6.05 -5.70 -15.14
CA TRP A 107 -6.23 -4.97 -13.89
C TRP A 107 -6.90 -3.60 -14.09
N LEU A 108 -6.56 -2.86 -15.15
CA LEU A 108 -7.23 -1.60 -15.48
C LEU A 108 -8.71 -1.82 -15.81
N GLU A 109 -9.05 -2.90 -16.51
CA GLU A 109 -10.43 -3.30 -16.78
C GLU A 109 -11.19 -3.67 -15.50
N ARG A 110 -10.57 -4.49 -14.63
CA ARG A 110 -11.14 -4.91 -13.34
C ARG A 110 -11.46 -3.74 -12.41
N LEU A 111 -10.65 -2.67 -12.46
CA LEU A 111 -10.84 -1.44 -11.67
C LEU A 111 -11.57 -0.32 -12.43
N GLY A 112 -12.23 -0.64 -13.55
CA GLY A 112 -13.10 0.29 -14.27
C GLY A 112 -12.39 1.48 -14.90
N VAL A 113 -11.09 1.36 -15.23
CA VAL A 113 -10.25 2.43 -15.81
C VAL A 113 -9.54 2.00 -17.11
N ALA A 114 -10.14 1.09 -17.86
CA ALA A 114 -9.62 0.66 -19.16
C ALA A 114 -9.54 1.79 -20.19
N ASP A 115 -10.41 2.79 -20.08
CA ASP A 115 -10.49 3.97 -20.97
C ASP A 115 -9.25 4.88 -20.87
N VAL A 116 -8.50 4.79 -19.76
CA VAL A 116 -7.27 5.57 -19.57
C VAL A 116 -5.99 4.77 -19.81
N ALA A 117 -6.08 3.54 -20.30
CA ALA A 117 -4.93 2.64 -20.48
C ALA A 117 -3.74 3.26 -21.24
N GLY A 118 -4.01 4.09 -22.24
CA GLY A 118 -3.01 4.79 -23.04
C GLY A 118 -2.66 6.21 -22.56
N LYS A 119 -3.32 6.72 -21.52
CA LYS A 119 -3.09 8.08 -21.01
C LYS A 119 -1.92 8.14 -20.04
N HIS A 120 -1.30 9.31 -19.97
CA HIS A 120 -0.30 9.64 -18.95
C HIS A 120 -0.98 10.18 -17.68
N PRO A 121 -0.31 10.16 -16.51
CA PRO A 121 -0.90 10.62 -15.25
C PRO A 121 -1.52 12.00 -15.29
N GLY A 122 -0.90 12.96 -16.01
CA GLY A 122 -1.43 14.33 -16.14
C GLY A 122 -2.73 14.45 -16.96
N GLU A 123 -3.17 13.38 -17.63
CA GLU A 123 -4.39 13.33 -18.44
C GLU A 123 -5.55 12.60 -17.73
N MET A 124 -5.34 12.19 -16.49
CA MET A 124 -6.30 11.42 -15.68
C MET A 124 -6.91 12.29 -14.58
N SER A 125 -8.16 11.99 -14.20
CA SER A 125 -8.70 12.51 -12.95
C SER A 125 -7.98 11.90 -11.74
N GLY A 126 -8.06 12.54 -10.57
CA GLY A 126 -7.47 12.01 -9.32
C GLY A 126 -7.91 10.58 -9.01
N GLY A 127 -9.23 10.30 -9.13
CA GLY A 127 -9.78 8.97 -8.92
C GLY A 127 -9.28 7.94 -9.95
N GLN A 128 -9.16 8.32 -11.23
CA GLN A 128 -8.59 7.44 -12.25
C GLN A 128 -7.12 7.12 -11.93
N GLY A 129 -6.31 8.14 -11.62
CA GLY A 129 -4.91 7.95 -11.24
C GLY A 129 -4.75 7.05 -10.01
N GLN A 130 -5.62 7.21 -9.01
CA GLN A 130 -5.58 6.36 -7.81
C GLN A 130 -5.96 4.91 -8.10
N ARG A 131 -6.98 4.65 -8.95
CA ARG A 131 -7.30 3.28 -9.38
C ARG A 131 -6.16 2.65 -10.19
N VAL A 132 -5.47 3.41 -11.03
CA VAL A 132 -4.25 2.96 -11.71
C VAL A 132 -3.15 2.62 -10.71
N ALA A 133 -2.99 3.39 -9.62
CA ALA A 133 -2.04 3.08 -8.55
C ALA A 133 -2.41 1.81 -7.78
N VAL A 134 -3.71 1.59 -7.51
CA VAL A 134 -4.21 0.32 -6.94
C VAL A 134 -3.92 -0.85 -7.87
N ALA A 135 -4.19 -0.72 -9.18
CA ALA A 135 -3.86 -1.74 -10.17
C ALA A 135 -2.36 -2.08 -10.16
N ARG A 136 -1.50 -1.05 -10.11
CA ARG A 136 -0.05 -1.23 -10.03
C ARG A 136 0.37 -1.97 -8.77
N ALA A 137 -0.23 -1.66 -7.62
CA ALA A 137 0.08 -2.32 -6.36
C ALA A 137 -0.26 -3.82 -6.39
N LEU A 138 -1.34 -4.22 -7.08
CA LEU A 138 -1.89 -5.57 -7.05
C LEU A 138 -1.44 -6.46 -8.23
N VAL A 139 -0.94 -5.88 -9.33
CA VAL A 139 -0.64 -6.61 -10.57
C VAL A 139 0.34 -7.76 -10.40
N ALA A 140 1.30 -7.64 -9.47
CA ALA A 140 2.29 -8.67 -9.19
C ALA A 140 1.77 -9.80 -8.27
N GLY A 141 0.56 -9.69 -7.72
CA GLY A 141 0.00 -10.63 -6.76
C GLY A 141 0.70 -10.56 -5.40
N PRO A 142 0.80 -9.36 -4.77
CA PRO A 142 1.51 -9.19 -3.52
C PRO A 142 0.83 -9.97 -2.38
N ARG A 143 1.62 -10.34 -1.37
CA ARG A 143 1.11 -10.92 -0.12
C ARG A 143 0.71 -9.86 0.90
N VAL A 144 1.35 -8.68 0.83
CA VAL A 144 1.06 -7.55 1.70
C VAL A 144 0.94 -6.28 0.87
N VAL A 145 -0.08 -5.50 1.12
CA VAL A 145 -0.26 -4.16 0.55
C VAL A 145 -0.02 -3.12 1.63
N PHE A 146 0.82 -2.16 1.36
CA PHE A 146 1.04 -0.97 2.17
C PHE A 146 0.33 0.20 1.52
N ALA A 147 -0.71 0.74 2.18
CA ALA A 147 -1.50 1.85 1.69
C ALA A 147 -1.35 3.06 2.62
N ASP A 148 -0.67 4.11 2.15
CA ASP A 148 -0.45 5.34 2.90
C ASP A 148 -1.38 6.44 2.39
N GLU A 149 -2.40 6.78 3.19
CA GLU A 149 -3.44 7.77 2.87
C GLU A 149 -4.05 7.58 1.46
N PRO A 150 -4.56 6.38 1.12
CA PRO A 150 -4.91 6.02 -0.26
C PRO A 150 -6.02 6.89 -0.88
N THR A 151 -6.76 7.66 -0.07
CA THR A 151 -7.86 8.54 -0.49
C THR A 151 -7.61 10.01 -0.20
N GLY A 152 -6.48 10.36 0.42
CA GLY A 152 -6.22 11.71 0.92
C GLY A 152 -6.13 12.82 -0.13
N ALA A 153 -6.10 12.47 -1.44
CA ALA A 153 -6.14 13.41 -2.55
C ALA A 153 -7.49 13.44 -3.29
N LEU A 154 -8.51 12.72 -2.77
CA LEU A 154 -9.80 12.54 -3.42
C LEU A 154 -10.92 13.21 -2.61
N ASP A 155 -11.99 13.62 -3.30
CA ASP A 155 -13.24 13.93 -2.64
C ASP A 155 -13.86 12.67 -2.02
N THR A 156 -14.82 12.86 -1.11
CA THR A 156 -15.42 11.79 -0.32
C THR A 156 -15.97 10.64 -1.17
N LEU A 157 -16.72 10.96 -2.22
CA LEU A 157 -17.39 9.96 -3.05
C LEU A 157 -16.39 9.11 -3.84
N ASN A 158 -15.44 9.77 -4.50
CA ASN A 158 -14.36 9.08 -5.22
C ASN A 158 -13.47 8.28 -4.27
N GLY A 159 -13.23 8.78 -3.05
CA GLY A 159 -12.47 8.09 -2.02
C GLY A 159 -13.13 6.78 -1.60
N GLU A 160 -14.46 6.77 -1.34
CA GLU A 160 -15.20 5.57 -0.99
C GLU A 160 -15.17 4.53 -2.12
N LEU A 161 -15.40 4.95 -3.37
CA LEU A 161 -15.32 4.05 -4.53
C LEU A 161 -13.93 3.39 -4.66
N VAL A 162 -12.85 4.16 -4.50
CA VAL A 162 -11.48 3.62 -4.55
C VAL A 162 -11.21 2.66 -3.38
N MET A 163 -11.73 2.96 -2.18
CA MET A 163 -11.58 2.06 -1.03
C MET A 163 -12.33 0.75 -1.23
N ASP A 164 -13.56 0.78 -1.72
CA ASP A 164 -14.33 -0.43 -2.00
C ASP A 164 -13.63 -1.32 -3.03
N GLU A 165 -13.10 -0.72 -4.10
CA GLU A 165 -12.32 -1.43 -5.13
C GLU A 165 -11.01 -2.01 -4.57
N LEU A 166 -10.28 -1.22 -3.76
CA LEU A 166 -9.04 -1.68 -3.12
C LEU A 166 -9.32 -2.85 -2.17
N MET A 167 -10.31 -2.71 -1.27
CA MET A 167 -10.66 -3.76 -0.32
C MET A 167 -11.18 -5.01 -1.01
N GLY A 168 -12.07 -4.87 -2.00
CA GLY A 168 -12.56 -5.97 -2.81
C GLY A 168 -11.44 -6.73 -3.51
N ALA A 169 -10.48 -6.02 -4.10
CA ALA A 169 -9.35 -6.62 -4.78
C ALA A 169 -8.36 -7.30 -3.81
N VAL A 170 -8.01 -6.65 -2.69
CA VAL A 170 -7.11 -7.21 -1.66
C VAL A 170 -7.68 -8.50 -1.08
N ARG A 171 -8.96 -8.51 -0.70
CA ARG A 171 -9.63 -9.71 -0.15
C ARG A 171 -9.72 -10.83 -1.17
N ALA A 172 -10.01 -10.52 -2.44
CA ALA A 172 -10.06 -11.51 -3.52
C ALA A 172 -8.71 -12.18 -3.80
N GLU A 173 -7.60 -11.44 -3.66
CA GLU A 173 -6.24 -11.96 -3.80
C GLU A 173 -5.70 -12.61 -2.50
N GLY A 174 -6.43 -12.51 -1.38
CA GLY A 174 -6.01 -13.04 -0.07
C GLY A 174 -4.78 -12.34 0.51
N ALA A 175 -4.52 -11.10 0.11
CA ALA A 175 -3.41 -10.30 0.61
C ALA A 175 -3.75 -9.66 1.97
N ALA A 176 -2.75 -9.47 2.82
CA ALA A 176 -2.86 -8.61 3.99
C ALA A 176 -2.71 -7.13 3.57
N ILE A 177 -3.26 -6.20 4.35
CA ILE A 177 -3.06 -4.77 4.12
C ILE A 177 -2.76 -4.02 5.42
N LEU A 178 -1.75 -3.17 5.39
CA LEU A 178 -1.56 -2.09 6.36
C LEU A 178 -2.06 -0.78 5.73
N LEU A 179 -3.18 -0.30 6.26
CA LEU A 179 -3.85 0.92 5.83
C LEU A 179 -3.50 2.05 6.79
N VAL A 180 -2.72 3.01 6.35
CA VAL A 180 -2.37 4.20 7.14
C VAL A 180 -3.33 5.32 6.79
N THR A 181 -3.97 5.90 7.82
CA THR A 181 -4.89 7.02 7.63
C THR A 181 -5.04 7.85 8.91
N HIS A 182 -5.52 9.07 8.77
CA HIS A 182 -6.00 9.91 9.87
C HIS A 182 -7.52 10.01 9.91
N GLU A 183 -8.23 9.37 8.96
CA GLU A 183 -9.68 9.42 8.85
C GLU A 183 -10.32 8.16 9.44
N ALA A 184 -11.18 8.34 10.46
CA ALA A 184 -11.89 7.22 11.11
C ALA A 184 -12.79 6.44 10.14
N ARG A 185 -13.40 7.11 9.14
CA ARG A 185 -14.23 6.45 8.11
C ARG A 185 -13.42 5.48 7.24
N ILE A 186 -12.18 5.82 6.93
CA ILE A 186 -11.27 4.95 6.16
C ILE A 186 -10.75 3.81 7.05
N ALA A 187 -10.45 4.08 8.32
CA ALA A 187 -10.07 3.04 9.27
C ALA A 187 -11.20 2.01 9.51
N ALA A 188 -12.46 2.37 9.29
CA ALA A 188 -13.61 1.45 9.44
C ALA A 188 -13.64 0.30 8.41
N TYR A 189 -12.86 0.36 7.33
CA TYR A 189 -12.69 -0.76 6.40
C TYR A 189 -11.82 -1.90 6.95
N ALA A 190 -11.08 -1.64 8.05
CA ALA A 190 -10.15 -2.60 8.62
C ALA A 190 -10.82 -3.59 9.57
N ASP A 191 -10.24 -4.79 9.64
CA ASP A 191 -10.63 -5.81 10.63
C ASP A 191 -10.19 -5.40 12.04
N ARG A 192 -9.07 -4.63 12.13
CA ARG A 192 -8.51 -4.10 13.38
C ARG A 192 -7.91 -2.71 13.18
N VAL A 193 -8.14 -1.84 14.17
CA VAL A 193 -7.56 -0.49 14.19
C VAL A 193 -6.52 -0.39 15.29
N VAL A 194 -5.34 0.12 14.94
CA VAL A 194 -4.23 0.41 15.85
C VAL A 194 -4.03 1.91 15.89
N GLY A 195 -4.13 2.51 17.07
CA GLY A 195 -3.84 3.93 17.27
C GLY A 195 -2.33 4.16 17.38
N LEU A 196 -1.81 5.18 16.69
CA LEU A 196 -0.44 5.65 16.85
C LEU A 196 -0.45 7.12 17.27
N CYS A 197 0.17 7.42 18.41
CA CYS A 197 0.27 8.77 18.93
C CYS A 197 1.70 9.03 19.42
N ASP A 198 2.29 10.16 19.02
CA ASP A 198 3.64 10.58 19.44
C ASP A 198 4.72 9.47 19.29
N GLY A 199 4.63 8.69 18.23
CA GLY A 199 5.58 7.62 17.90
C GLY A 199 5.34 6.31 18.65
N GLY A 200 4.32 6.19 19.50
CA GLY A 200 3.98 4.99 20.27
C GLY A 200 2.55 4.49 20.04
N ILE A 201 2.31 3.22 20.32
CA ILE A 201 0.96 2.65 20.42
C ILE A 201 0.52 2.84 21.87
N PRO A 202 -0.51 3.68 22.17
CA PRO A 202 -0.99 3.84 23.54
C PRO A 202 -1.47 2.48 24.07
N ALA A 203 -1.16 2.20 25.34
CA ALA A 203 -1.74 1.06 26.03
C ALA A 203 -3.27 1.11 25.90
N PRO A 204 -3.97 -0.03 25.73
CA PRO A 204 -5.43 -0.04 25.65
C PRO A 204 -5.97 0.69 26.87
N ALA A 205 -6.79 1.74 26.62
CA ALA A 205 -7.38 2.53 27.67
C ALA A 205 -8.24 1.62 28.57
N GLY A 206 -7.68 1.29 29.75
CA GLY A 206 -8.40 0.77 30.90
C GLY A 206 -9.06 -0.59 30.77
N ALA A 207 -8.35 -1.62 31.16
CA ALA A 207 -8.99 -2.60 32.08
C ALA A 207 -9.04 -1.93 33.44
N TRP A 208 -10.16 -1.31 33.81
CA TRP A 208 -10.54 -0.97 35.17
C TRP A 208 -11.43 -2.07 35.72
#